data_37d883e1319315f662f80ba3d284209f
#
_entry.id   37d883e1319315f662f80ba3d284209f
#
_cell.length_a   1.000
_cell.length_b   1.000
_cell.length_c   1.000
_cell.angle_alpha   90.00
_cell.angle_beta   90.00
_cell.angle_gamma   90.00
#
_symmetry.space_group_name_H-M   'P 1'
#
loop_
_entity.id
_entity.type
_entity.pdbx_description
1 polymer ?
#
loop_
_entity_poly.entity_id
_entity_poly.type
_entity_poly.pdbx_seq_one_letter_code
_entity_poly.pdbx_strand_id
1 'polypeptide(L)'
;KLQLNDGLQIAFDGEKWSEAERGLRVTVGLVDDPRSQSQYPFYFNLSEEGHAAIYGAPGSGKTTLLHTVAMSIALSYPPDAVHIYMMDFGGGSLNLFRDIPHVGGVAVAGDDERMLKLGDMLTAELKKRRKEIASLGLVSASSYREATGKELPCIVLLLDNFVPVLEMYPDLEGVIQSIIREGAACDMYM
;
A
#
# COMPACT_ATOMS: atom_id res chain seq x y z
N LYS A 1 -20.88 8.16 -17.39
CA LYS A 1 -19.44 8.34 -17.60
C LYS A 1 -18.93 9.06 -16.36
N LEU A 2 -18.30 8.33 -15.45
CA LEU A 2 -17.47 8.93 -14.42
C LEU A 2 -16.36 9.68 -15.15
N GLN A 3 -16.36 10.99 -15.06
CA GLN A 3 -15.21 11.78 -15.47
C GLN A 3 -14.12 11.52 -14.43
N LEU A 4 -13.11 10.75 -14.82
CA LEU A 4 -11.91 10.46 -14.02
C LEU A 4 -11.09 11.71 -13.65
N ASN A 5 -11.55 12.91 -14.01
CA ASN A 5 -10.77 14.14 -13.98
C ASN A 5 -10.72 14.89 -12.65
N ASP A 6 -11.58 14.55 -11.68
CA ASP A 6 -11.63 15.33 -10.45
C ASP A 6 -11.03 14.57 -9.27
N GLY A 7 -9.70 14.42 -9.27
CA GLY A 7 -8.95 13.96 -8.09
C GLY A 7 -8.14 12.67 -8.23
N LEU A 8 -8.26 11.92 -9.34
CA LEU A 8 -7.33 10.86 -9.68
C LEU A 8 -6.33 11.41 -10.69
N GLN A 9 -5.11 11.65 -10.26
CA GLN A 9 -4.03 11.97 -11.17
C GLN A 9 -3.56 10.67 -11.83
N ILE A 10 -3.77 10.57 -13.16
CA ILE A 10 -3.21 9.46 -13.93
C ILE A 10 -1.76 9.84 -14.26
N ALA A 11 -0.83 9.13 -13.64
CA ALA A 11 0.58 9.38 -13.79
C ALA A 11 1.18 8.84 -15.12
N PHE A 12 0.45 7.96 -15.81
CA PHE A 12 0.87 7.39 -17.09
C PHE A 12 0.10 8.01 -18.25
N ASP A 13 0.78 8.65 -19.18
CA ASP A 13 0.18 9.32 -20.35
C ASP A 13 0.00 8.39 -21.57
N GLY A 14 0.40 7.12 -21.47
CA GLY A 14 0.43 6.12 -22.54
C GLY A 14 1.84 5.83 -23.05
N GLU A 15 2.81 6.65 -22.73
CA GLU A 15 4.22 6.48 -23.13
C GLU A 15 5.18 6.62 -21.94
N LYS A 16 4.90 7.56 -21.04
CA LYS A 16 5.78 7.92 -19.92
C LYS A 16 5.01 8.01 -18.61
N TRP A 17 5.72 7.76 -17.54
CA TRP A 17 5.26 8.08 -16.19
C TRP A 17 5.64 9.53 -15.85
N SER A 18 4.71 10.28 -15.25
CA SER A 18 5.02 11.56 -14.62
C SER A 18 5.88 11.35 -13.37
N GLU A 19 6.58 12.39 -12.93
CA GLU A 19 7.24 12.34 -11.62
C GLU A 19 6.22 12.06 -10.52
N ALA A 20 6.59 11.16 -9.60
CA ALA A 20 5.73 10.84 -8.47
C ALA A 20 5.56 12.06 -7.56
N GLU A 21 4.34 12.35 -7.16
CA GLU A 21 4.12 13.31 -6.07
C GLU A 21 4.78 12.81 -4.78
N ARG A 22 5.25 13.74 -3.97
CA ARG A 22 5.83 13.42 -2.67
C ARG A 22 4.77 12.86 -1.73
N GLY A 23 5.09 11.76 -1.09
CA GLY A 23 4.18 11.05 -0.21
C GLY A 23 3.22 10.11 -0.95
N LEU A 24 2.50 9.32 -0.18
CA LEU A 24 1.57 8.33 -0.71
C LEU A 24 0.13 8.69 -0.33
N ARG A 25 -0.58 9.26 -1.30
CA ARG A 25 -2.01 9.61 -1.20
C ARG A 25 -2.80 8.71 -2.14
N VAL A 26 -3.74 7.97 -1.60
CA VAL A 26 -4.51 6.98 -2.35
C VAL A 26 -5.96 7.45 -2.44
N THR A 27 -6.38 7.89 -3.62
CA THR A 27 -7.77 8.31 -3.87
C THR A 27 -8.69 7.10 -3.87
N VAL A 28 -9.71 7.10 -3.03
CA VAL A 28 -10.65 5.97 -2.89
C VAL A 28 -12.10 6.32 -3.21
N GLY A 29 -12.39 7.58 -3.48
CA GLY A 29 -13.74 8.03 -3.83
C GLY A 29 -13.87 9.54 -3.95
N LEU A 30 -15.12 9.99 -4.04
CA LEU A 30 -15.49 11.40 -4.03
C LEU A 30 -16.42 11.66 -2.83
N VAL A 31 -16.17 12.75 -2.15
CA VAL A 31 -17.10 13.31 -1.18
C VAL A 31 -18.03 14.27 -1.91
N ASP A 32 -19.34 14.07 -1.75
CA ASP A 32 -20.35 15.04 -2.19
C ASP A 32 -20.77 15.86 -0.98
N ASP A 33 -20.53 17.18 -1.03
CA ASP A 33 -20.96 18.11 0.01
C ASP A 33 -22.07 19.03 -0.53
N PRO A 34 -23.34 18.65 -0.34
CA PRO A 34 -24.47 19.44 -0.81
C PRO A 34 -24.57 20.84 -0.16
N ARG A 35 -23.97 21.03 1.01
CA ARG A 35 -24.04 22.33 1.72
C ARG A 35 -23.15 23.37 1.07
N SER A 36 -21.96 22.96 0.64
CA SER A 36 -21.04 23.83 -0.09
C SER A 36 -21.18 23.73 -1.61
N GLN A 37 -22.12 22.91 -2.10
CA GLN A 37 -22.32 22.61 -3.54
C GLN A 37 -21.01 22.19 -4.23
N SER A 38 -20.19 21.39 -3.56
CA SER A 38 -18.89 20.95 -4.04
C SER A 38 -18.72 19.46 -3.95
N GLN A 39 -17.90 18.93 -4.85
CA GLN A 39 -17.41 17.57 -4.82
C GLN A 39 -15.89 17.61 -4.76
N TYR A 40 -15.29 16.77 -3.91
CA TYR A 40 -13.84 16.67 -3.78
C TYR A 40 -13.39 15.23 -3.56
N PRO A 41 -12.16 14.89 -3.98
CA PRO A 41 -11.65 13.53 -3.80
C PRO A 41 -11.48 13.18 -2.31
N PHE A 42 -11.87 11.96 -1.98
CA PHE A 42 -11.57 11.34 -0.70
C PHE A 42 -10.37 10.41 -0.86
N TYR A 43 -9.36 10.60 -0.04
CA TYR A 43 -8.13 9.81 -0.11
C TYR A 43 -7.61 9.43 1.28
N PHE A 44 -6.90 8.32 1.33
CA PHE A 44 -6.04 7.97 2.46
C PHE A 44 -4.67 8.61 2.24
N ASN A 45 -4.19 9.37 3.19
CA ASN A 45 -2.84 9.92 3.18
C ASN A 45 -1.92 9.03 4.01
N LEU A 46 -1.46 7.93 3.43
CA LEU A 46 -0.67 6.92 4.14
C LEU A 46 0.67 7.48 4.65
N SER A 47 1.23 8.47 3.97
CA SER A 47 2.48 9.09 4.42
C SER A 47 2.32 9.95 5.68
N GLU A 48 1.15 10.50 5.94
CA GLU A 48 0.86 11.31 7.14
C GLU A 48 0.12 10.52 8.21
N GLU A 49 -0.84 9.68 7.79
CA GLU A 49 -1.74 8.95 8.69
C GLU A 49 -1.19 7.56 9.07
N GLY A 50 -0.28 7.01 8.26
CA GLY A 50 0.29 5.69 8.48
C GLY A 50 -0.56 4.57 7.91
N HIS A 51 -0.83 3.54 8.72
CA HIS A 51 -1.58 2.36 8.31
C HIS A 51 -3.09 2.59 8.33
N ALA A 52 -3.82 1.86 7.48
CA ALA A 52 -5.29 1.92 7.44
C ALA A 52 -5.91 0.55 7.75
N ALA A 53 -7.00 0.54 8.51
CA ALA A 53 -7.78 -0.66 8.79
C ALA A 53 -9.24 -0.46 8.37
N ILE A 54 -9.77 -1.44 7.61
CA ILE A 54 -11.11 -1.40 7.05
C ILE A 54 -11.97 -2.46 7.75
N TYR A 55 -13.01 -2.01 8.42
CA TYR A 55 -13.96 -2.86 9.12
C TYR A 55 -15.33 -2.80 8.46
N GLY A 56 -16.04 -3.93 8.45
CA GLY A 56 -17.40 -4.00 7.92
C GLY A 56 -17.93 -5.42 7.87
N ALA A 57 -19.24 -5.54 7.77
CA ALA A 57 -19.93 -6.84 7.63
C ALA A 57 -19.52 -7.57 6.34
N PRO A 58 -19.72 -8.90 6.24
CA PRO A 58 -19.62 -9.60 4.97
C PRO A 58 -20.45 -8.91 3.88
N GLY A 59 -19.90 -8.79 2.68
CA GLY A 59 -20.58 -8.12 1.56
C GLY A 59 -20.59 -6.59 1.60
N SER A 60 -19.96 -5.93 2.58
CA SER A 60 -19.92 -4.46 2.68
C SER A 60 -18.96 -3.76 1.71
N GLY A 61 -18.26 -4.50 0.85
CA GLY A 61 -17.34 -3.93 -0.14
C GLY A 61 -15.89 -3.77 0.30
N LYS A 62 -15.45 -4.39 1.42
CA LYS A 62 -14.06 -4.31 1.89
C LYS A 62 -13.03 -4.69 0.83
N THR A 63 -13.21 -5.86 0.22
CA THR A 63 -12.34 -6.34 -0.87
C THR A 63 -12.39 -5.42 -2.08
N THR A 64 -13.59 -4.88 -2.42
CA THR A 64 -13.74 -3.90 -3.50
C THR A 64 -12.96 -2.62 -3.22
N LEU A 65 -12.92 -2.17 -1.96
CA LEU A 65 -12.11 -1.02 -1.56
C LEU A 65 -10.61 -1.32 -1.69
N LEU A 66 -10.14 -2.52 -1.34
CA LEU A 66 -8.75 -2.92 -1.58
C LEU A 66 -8.40 -2.94 -3.09
N HIS A 67 -9.33 -3.39 -3.95
CA HIS A 67 -9.15 -3.26 -5.41
C HIS A 67 -9.06 -1.80 -5.85
N THR A 68 -9.88 -0.92 -5.29
CA THR A 68 -9.82 0.52 -5.57
C THR A 68 -8.49 1.12 -5.13
N VAL A 69 -7.98 0.76 -3.94
CA VAL A 69 -6.67 1.18 -3.44
C VAL A 69 -5.55 0.73 -4.39
N ALA A 70 -5.53 -0.55 -4.78
CA ALA A 70 -4.52 -1.08 -5.69
C ALA A 70 -4.53 -0.37 -7.05
N MET A 71 -5.72 -0.17 -7.64
CA MET A 71 -5.85 0.54 -8.92
C MET A 71 -5.50 2.02 -8.81
N SER A 72 -5.90 2.68 -7.72
CA SER A 72 -5.57 4.09 -7.50
C SER A 72 -4.05 4.29 -7.44
N ILE A 73 -3.34 3.45 -6.70
CA ILE A 73 -1.87 3.48 -6.64
C ILE A 73 -1.29 3.24 -8.04
N ALA A 74 -1.74 2.18 -8.73
CA ALA A 74 -1.22 1.80 -10.04
C ALA A 74 -1.47 2.86 -11.13
N LEU A 75 -2.46 3.71 -10.98
CA LEU A 75 -2.75 4.79 -11.92
C LEU A 75 -2.02 6.09 -11.57
N SER A 76 -1.77 6.35 -10.28
CA SER A 76 -1.28 7.64 -9.79
C SER A 76 0.23 7.69 -9.57
N TYR A 77 0.90 6.55 -9.49
CA TYR A 77 2.33 6.48 -9.20
C TYR A 77 3.07 5.60 -10.21
N PRO A 78 4.32 5.90 -10.54
CA PRO A 78 5.14 5.00 -11.34
C PRO A 78 5.56 3.75 -10.55
N PRO A 79 5.80 2.60 -11.23
CA PRO A 79 6.11 1.33 -10.57
C PRO A 79 7.40 1.32 -9.76
N ASP A 80 8.33 2.21 -10.06
CA ASP A 80 9.58 2.38 -9.31
C ASP A 80 9.43 3.23 -8.04
N ALA A 81 8.33 3.99 -7.92
CA ALA A 81 8.03 4.79 -6.73
C ALA A 81 7.19 4.04 -5.69
N VAL A 82 6.32 3.10 -6.10
CA VAL A 82 5.44 2.36 -5.19
C VAL A 82 5.36 0.88 -5.57
N HIS A 83 5.69 0.02 -4.63
CA HIS A 83 5.56 -1.43 -4.75
C HIS A 83 4.38 -1.92 -3.92
N ILE A 84 3.52 -2.74 -4.52
CA ILE A 84 2.37 -3.34 -3.87
C ILE A 84 2.64 -4.83 -3.63
N TYR A 85 2.39 -5.28 -2.41
CA TYR A 85 2.38 -6.70 -2.05
C TYR A 85 1.00 -7.05 -1.50
N MET A 86 0.53 -8.26 -1.77
CA MET A 86 -0.83 -8.64 -1.42
C MET A 86 -0.86 -10.00 -0.74
N MET A 87 -1.63 -10.10 0.34
CA MET A 87 -1.96 -11.36 1.03
C MET A 87 -3.47 -11.49 1.09
N ASP A 88 -4.02 -12.52 0.44
CA ASP A 88 -5.47 -12.72 0.29
C ASP A 88 -5.92 -13.99 1.02
N PHE A 89 -6.65 -13.78 2.09
CA PHE A 89 -7.29 -14.85 2.88
C PHE A 89 -8.82 -14.89 2.67
N GLY A 90 -9.33 -14.05 1.75
CA GLY A 90 -10.76 -13.83 1.54
C GLY A 90 -11.36 -14.49 0.31
N GLY A 91 -10.56 -15.13 -0.53
CA GLY A 91 -11.09 -15.80 -1.73
C GLY A 91 -10.26 -15.64 -3.00
N GLY A 92 -9.06 -15.09 -2.89
CA GLY A 92 -8.08 -15.04 -3.99
C GLY A 92 -8.35 -13.97 -5.04
N SER A 93 -9.22 -13.00 -4.76
CA SER A 93 -9.58 -11.96 -5.74
C SER A 93 -8.47 -10.95 -6.01
N LEU A 94 -7.54 -10.76 -5.06
CA LEU A 94 -6.38 -9.90 -5.24
C LEU A 94 -5.39 -10.48 -6.28
N ASN A 95 -5.52 -11.75 -6.61
CA ASN A 95 -4.72 -12.38 -7.66
C ASN A 95 -4.92 -11.76 -9.06
N LEU A 96 -6.03 -11.03 -9.28
CA LEU A 96 -6.28 -10.27 -10.50
C LEU A 96 -5.23 -9.18 -10.76
N PHE A 97 -4.54 -8.74 -9.73
CA PHE A 97 -3.54 -7.67 -9.82
C PHE A 97 -2.10 -8.17 -10.05
N ARG A 98 -1.90 -9.49 -10.13
CA ARG A 98 -0.57 -10.11 -10.22
C ARG A 98 0.32 -9.54 -11.32
N ASP A 99 -0.26 -9.23 -12.47
CA ASP A 99 0.47 -8.80 -13.67
C ASP A 99 0.62 -7.28 -13.79
N ILE A 100 0.15 -6.53 -12.78
CA ILE A 100 0.36 -5.08 -12.73
C ILE A 100 1.82 -4.79 -12.37
N PRO A 101 2.51 -3.89 -13.08
CA PRO A 101 3.95 -3.61 -12.87
C PRO A 101 4.33 -3.22 -11.43
N HIS A 102 3.41 -2.65 -10.67
CA HIS A 102 3.61 -2.26 -9.27
C HIS A 102 3.58 -3.44 -8.29
N VAL A 103 3.03 -4.59 -8.72
CA VAL A 103 2.78 -5.72 -7.82
C VAL A 103 3.99 -6.64 -7.79
N GLY A 104 4.72 -6.59 -6.69
CA GLY A 104 5.90 -7.44 -6.45
C GLY A 104 5.54 -8.87 -6.05
N GLY A 105 4.33 -9.12 -5.56
CA GLY A 105 3.87 -10.46 -5.20
C GLY A 105 2.45 -10.50 -4.65
N VAL A 106 1.74 -11.58 -4.98
CA VAL A 106 0.43 -11.92 -4.42
C VAL A 106 0.51 -13.32 -3.83
N ALA A 107 0.21 -13.46 -2.56
CA ALA A 107 0.07 -14.73 -1.86
C ALA A 107 -1.39 -14.94 -1.48
N VAL A 108 -1.92 -16.12 -1.74
CA VAL A 108 -3.30 -16.49 -1.41
C VAL A 108 -3.33 -17.59 -0.36
N ALA A 109 -4.39 -17.67 0.41
CA ALA A 109 -4.56 -18.75 1.39
C ALA A 109 -4.38 -20.14 0.74
N GLY A 110 -3.60 -21.01 1.39
CA GLY A 110 -3.23 -22.33 0.88
C GLY A 110 -1.94 -22.37 0.05
N ASP A 111 -1.35 -21.23 -0.32
CA ASP A 111 0.01 -21.15 -0.89
C ASP A 111 1.00 -20.77 0.22
N ASP A 112 1.23 -21.70 1.14
CA ASP A 112 2.01 -21.47 2.37
C ASP A 112 3.43 -21.04 2.07
N GLU A 113 4.05 -21.64 1.05
CA GLU A 113 5.43 -21.31 0.67
C GLU A 113 5.54 -19.84 0.23
N ARG A 114 4.61 -19.38 -0.61
CA ARG A 114 4.61 -17.99 -1.08
C ARG A 114 4.25 -17.02 0.03
N MET A 115 3.32 -17.43 0.91
CA MET A 115 2.90 -16.63 2.05
C MET A 115 4.08 -16.35 2.99
N LEU A 116 4.81 -17.39 3.39
CA LEU A 116 5.98 -17.27 4.27
C LEU A 116 7.13 -16.51 3.59
N LYS A 117 7.43 -16.81 2.32
CA LYS A 117 8.46 -16.07 1.57
C LYS A 117 8.16 -14.56 1.48
N LEU A 118 6.89 -14.20 1.30
CA LEU A 118 6.50 -12.80 1.27
C LEU A 118 6.69 -12.14 2.64
N GLY A 119 6.32 -12.83 3.72
CA GLY A 119 6.58 -12.37 5.09
C GLY A 119 8.06 -12.16 5.39
N ASP A 120 8.90 -13.13 5.02
CA ASP A 120 10.35 -13.05 5.18
C ASP A 120 10.96 -11.87 4.41
N MET A 121 10.52 -11.68 3.15
CA MET A 121 10.98 -10.57 2.30
C MET A 121 10.61 -9.22 2.93
N LEU A 122 9.38 -9.03 3.38
CA LEU A 122 8.94 -7.79 4.02
C LEU A 122 9.70 -7.52 5.32
N THR A 123 9.96 -8.56 6.11
CA THR A 123 10.79 -8.46 7.32
C THR A 123 12.22 -8.04 7.01
N ALA A 124 12.83 -8.66 6.01
CA ALA A 124 14.20 -8.35 5.60
C ALA A 124 14.30 -6.90 5.08
N GLU A 125 13.34 -6.47 4.27
CA GLU A 125 13.32 -5.11 3.73
C GLU A 125 13.12 -4.07 4.83
N LEU A 126 12.21 -4.29 5.78
CA LEU A 126 12.02 -3.40 6.93
C LEU A 126 13.31 -3.27 7.75
N LYS A 127 13.97 -4.38 8.07
CA LYS A 127 15.24 -4.39 8.80
C LYS A 127 16.34 -3.66 8.04
N LYS A 128 16.44 -3.86 6.73
CA LYS A 128 17.39 -3.20 5.85
C LYS A 128 17.20 -1.68 5.87
N ARG A 129 15.99 -1.20 5.64
CA ARG A 129 15.66 0.23 5.63
C ARG A 129 15.94 0.90 6.97
N ARG A 130 15.53 0.27 8.07
CA ARG A 130 15.83 0.75 9.42
C ARG A 130 17.31 0.89 9.68
N LYS A 131 18.08 -0.13 9.30
CA LYS A 131 19.55 -0.11 9.46
C LYS A 131 20.18 1.01 8.63
N GLU A 132 19.73 1.21 7.41
CA GLU A 132 20.22 2.25 6.51
C GLU A 132 19.93 3.64 7.06
N ILE A 133 18.69 3.91 7.46
CA ILE A 133 18.26 5.19 8.06
C ILE A 133 19.05 5.45 9.36
N ALA A 134 19.10 4.47 10.26
CA ALA A 134 19.79 4.60 11.54
C ALA A 134 21.31 4.78 11.41
N SER A 135 21.94 4.22 10.37
CA SER A 135 23.38 4.39 10.12
C SER A 135 23.80 5.83 9.88
N LEU A 136 22.86 6.68 9.48
CA LEU A 136 23.05 8.12 9.28
C LEU A 136 22.57 8.96 10.48
N GLY A 137 22.15 8.31 11.58
CA GLY A 137 21.58 8.99 12.74
C GLY A 137 20.18 9.55 12.51
N LEU A 138 19.48 9.06 11.49
CA LEU A 138 18.14 9.51 11.09
C LEU A 138 17.06 8.57 11.64
N VAL A 139 15.79 9.03 11.65
CA VAL A 139 14.67 8.31 12.27
C VAL A 139 13.55 7.94 11.29
N SER A 140 13.58 8.48 10.06
CA SER A 140 12.52 8.25 9.08
C SER A 140 13.05 8.26 7.64
N ALA A 141 12.28 7.65 6.74
CA ALA A 141 12.55 7.68 5.30
C ALA A 141 12.50 9.11 4.73
N SER A 142 11.64 9.99 5.27
CA SER A 142 11.61 11.38 4.84
C SER A 142 12.90 12.12 5.19
N SER A 143 13.41 11.97 6.41
CA SER A 143 14.70 12.57 6.81
C SER A 143 15.89 11.95 6.04
N TYR A 144 15.80 10.64 5.71
CA TYR A 144 16.79 9.97 4.87
C TYR A 144 16.84 10.58 3.47
N ARG A 145 15.66 10.80 2.87
CA ARG A 145 15.52 11.42 1.54
C ARG A 145 16.07 12.85 1.54
N GLU A 146 15.73 13.64 2.54
CA GLU A 146 16.23 15.02 2.69
C GLU A 146 17.76 15.07 2.82
N ALA A 147 18.34 14.16 3.60
CA ALA A 147 19.77 14.14 3.85
C ALA A 147 20.61 13.58 2.69
N THR A 148 20.05 12.61 1.93
CA THR A 148 20.82 11.88 0.91
C THR A 148 20.44 12.20 -0.52
N GLY A 149 19.25 12.79 -0.74
CA GLY A 149 18.64 12.93 -2.07
C GLY A 149 18.21 11.62 -2.71
N LYS A 150 18.27 10.48 -1.97
CA LYS A 150 17.86 9.18 -2.48
C LYS A 150 16.41 8.88 -2.09
N GLU A 151 15.65 8.35 -3.05
CA GLU A 151 14.30 7.86 -2.81
C GLU A 151 14.31 6.39 -2.35
N LEU A 152 13.44 6.07 -1.39
CA LEU A 152 13.06 4.71 -1.06
C LEU A 152 11.64 4.50 -1.63
N PRO A 153 11.43 3.51 -2.52
CA PRO A 153 10.08 3.23 -3.01
C PRO A 153 9.13 2.95 -1.85
N CYS A 154 7.94 3.54 -1.86
CA CYS A 154 6.92 3.16 -0.88
C CYS A 154 6.53 1.69 -1.06
N ILE A 155 6.31 0.98 0.04
CA ILE A 155 5.78 -0.38 0.02
C ILE A 155 4.39 -0.36 0.63
N VAL A 156 3.41 -0.93 -0.07
CA VAL A 156 2.04 -1.09 0.42
C VAL A 156 1.71 -2.57 0.49
N LEU A 157 1.46 -3.07 1.69
CA LEU A 157 0.94 -4.41 1.91
C LEU A 157 -0.58 -4.36 2.03
N LEU A 158 -1.29 -4.96 1.08
CA LEU A 158 -2.74 -5.11 1.13
C LEU A 158 -3.09 -6.49 1.71
N LEU A 159 -3.83 -6.51 2.81
CA LEU A 159 -4.29 -7.72 3.48
C LEU A 159 -5.81 -7.82 3.37
N ASP A 160 -6.32 -8.83 2.67
CA ASP A 160 -7.75 -9.13 2.67
C ASP A 160 -8.08 -10.24 3.66
N ASN A 161 -9.11 -10.02 4.48
CA ASN A 161 -9.60 -10.94 5.49
C ASN A 161 -8.53 -11.33 6.54
N PHE A 162 -8.02 -10.35 7.26
CA PHE A 162 -6.89 -10.46 8.20
C PHE A 162 -7.09 -11.44 9.36
N VAL A 163 -8.31 -11.64 9.85
CA VAL A 163 -8.55 -12.42 11.09
C VAL A 163 -8.04 -13.87 11.02
N PRO A 164 -8.25 -14.62 9.94
CA PRO A 164 -7.71 -15.99 9.84
C PRO A 164 -6.19 -16.07 9.77
N VAL A 165 -5.49 -14.97 9.44
CA VAL A 165 -4.02 -14.96 9.29
C VAL A 165 -3.34 -15.43 10.57
N LEU A 166 -3.77 -14.87 11.70
CA LEU A 166 -3.16 -15.14 13.01
C LEU A 166 -3.32 -16.59 13.46
N GLU A 167 -4.40 -17.24 13.03
CA GLU A 167 -4.65 -18.64 13.35
C GLU A 167 -3.92 -19.59 12.40
N MET A 168 -3.92 -19.27 11.10
CA MET A 168 -3.34 -20.11 10.05
C MET A 168 -1.82 -19.96 9.92
N TYR A 169 -1.31 -18.75 10.15
CA TYR A 169 0.09 -18.40 9.96
C TYR A 169 0.64 -17.61 11.16
N PRO A 170 0.88 -18.24 12.30
CA PRO A 170 1.39 -17.56 13.50
C PRO A 170 2.70 -16.81 13.27
N ASP A 171 3.55 -17.31 12.37
CA ASP A 171 4.83 -16.67 12.03
C ASP A 171 4.65 -15.28 11.37
N LEU A 172 3.51 -15.04 10.69
CA LEU A 172 3.21 -13.75 10.08
C LEU A 172 2.76 -12.69 11.11
N GLU A 173 2.32 -13.10 12.30
CA GLU A 173 1.91 -12.15 13.33
C GLU A 173 3.05 -11.18 13.67
N GLY A 174 4.26 -11.71 13.89
CA GLY A 174 5.44 -10.90 14.17
C GLY A 174 5.82 -9.96 13.02
N VAL A 175 5.63 -10.39 11.78
CA VAL A 175 5.85 -9.56 10.57
C VAL A 175 4.89 -8.38 10.56
N ILE A 176 3.60 -8.68 10.71
CA ILE A 176 2.53 -7.67 10.68
C ILE A 176 2.68 -6.67 11.81
N GLN A 177 2.92 -7.15 13.05
CA GLN A 177 3.17 -6.28 14.20
C GLN A 177 4.39 -5.37 14.00
N SER A 178 5.45 -5.87 13.36
CA SER A 178 6.64 -5.08 13.06
C SER A 178 6.36 -3.99 12.02
N ILE A 179 5.59 -4.30 10.98
CA ILE A 179 5.19 -3.32 9.97
C ILE A 179 4.28 -2.26 10.60
N ILE A 180 3.28 -2.64 11.39
CA ILE A 180 2.38 -1.68 12.07
C ILE A 180 3.17 -0.73 12.98
N ARG A 181 4.18 -1.23 13.70
CA ARG A 181 4.92 -0.44 14.68
C ARG A 181 5.99 0.45 14.06
N GLU A 182 6.64 -0.01 13.01
CA GLU A 182 7.89 0.56 12.52
C GLU A 182 7.87 0.89 11.02
N GLY A 183 6.88 0.35 10.29
CA GLY A 183 6.82 0.43 8.84
C GLY A 183 6.66 1.85 8.32
N ALA A 184 5.77 2.63 8.90
CA ALA A 184 5.50 4.00 8.43
C ALA A 184 6.75 4.89 8.43
N ALA A 185 7.63 4.74 9.43
CA ALA A 185 8.92 5.44 9.46
C ALA A 185 9.90 5.01 8.34
N CYS A 186 9.61 3.88 7.67
CA CYS A 186 10.41 3.32 6.58
C CYS A 186 9.70 3.34 5.23
N ASP A 187 8.65 4.15 5.06
CA ASP A 187 7.78 4.18 3.87
C ASP A 187 7.19 2.79 3.53
N MET A 188 6.84 2.01 4.56
CA MET A 188 6.14 0.73 4.44
C MET A 188 4.78 0.82 5.14
N TYR A 189 3.70 0.69 4.38
CA TYR A 189 2.32 0.89 4.82
C TYR A 189 1.49 -0.40 4.68
N MET A 190 0.38 -0.49 5.45
CA MET A 190 -0.53 -1.62 5.39
C MET A 190 -1.98 -1.14 5.50
#